data_fcbed9a04a1afb04e7a5aec1515a4769
#
_entry.id   fcbed9a04a1afb04e7a5aec1515a4769
#
_cell.length_a   1.000
_cell.length_b   1.000
_cell.length_c   1.000
_cell.angle_alpha   90.00
_cell.angle_beta   90.00
_cell.angle_gamma   90.00
#
_symmetry.space_group_name_H-M   'P 1'
#
loop_
_entity.id
_entity.type
_entity.pdbx_description
1 polymer ?
#
loop_
_entity_poly.entity_id
_entity_poly.type
_entity_poly.pdbx_seq_one_letter_code
_entity_poly.pdbx_strand_id
1 'polypeptide(L)'
;MRSFTELWPTLKRLLAYGSPWRKPLAIAVAMMWIAAAAEVSGPLLISYFIDNMVAKHTLPLKLVAGLAVAYIGLQLLAALLHYNQSLLFNRAAVGVVQQLRSDVMDAALHQPLSEFDTQPVGQLISRVTNDTEVIRDLYVTVVATVLRSAALIGAMLVAMFSLDWRMALVAIAIFPAVLIVMIIYQRYSTPIVRRVRAWLADINDGFNEVINGMGVIQQFRQQARFGERMREASYSHYLARMQTLRLDGFLLRPLLSLFSSLVLCGLLMLFGFSAVGTIEVGVLYAFISYLGRLNEPLIELTTQQSMLQQAVVAGERVFELMDRPRQAWGTDDAPLSSGRVEIDHLSFAYRGDRLVLQDITLDIPSRSFVALVGHTGSGKSTLASLMMGYYPLTHGEIRIDGRPLASLSHSALRRGIAMVQQDPVVLADTFYANVALGRDISEAQVWEALEAVQLAAVARSMSDGLYTQLGEQGNNLSVGQKQLLALARVLVDTPQVLILDEATANIDSGTEQAIQQALTKVRQHTTLVVIAHRLSTIVEADTILVLHRGQAVERGTHQQLLAAKGRYWQMYQLQLAGEELAASAREESLSA
;
A
#
# COMPACT_ATOMS: atom_id res chain seq x y z
N MET A 1 11.91 4.62 22.46
CA MET A 1 12.71 4.34 21.24
C MET A 1 12.98 2.85 21.24
N ARG A 2 12.66 2.17 20.14
CA ARG A 2 13.12 0.78 19.95
C ARG A 2 14.65 0.80 19.89
N SER A 3 15.29 -0.20 20.46
CA SER A 3 16.75 -0.30 20.45
C SER A 3 17.24 -0.60 19.02
N PHE A 4 18.46 -0.20 18.69
CA PHE A 4 19.07 -0.50 17.39
C PHE A 4 19.08 -2.01 17.09
N THR A 5 19.16 -2.82 18.12
CA THR A 5 19.10 -4.29 18.03
C THR A 5 17.75 -4.80 17.52
N GLU A 6 16.64 -4.12 17.86
CA GLU A 6 15.29 -4.47 17.38
C GLU A 6 15.06 -4.06 15.92
N LEU A 7 15.71 -2.99 15.47
CA LEU A 7 15.59 -2.47 14.09
C LEU A 7 16.48 -3.23 13.11
N TRP A 8 17.54 -3.88 13.59
CA TRP A 8 18.57 -4.50 12.77
C TRP A 8 18.07 -5.60 11.82
N PRO A 9 17.19 -6.53 12.23
CA PRO A 9 16.71 -7.58 11.33
C PRO A 9 16.00 -7.03 10.09
N THR A 10 15.11 -6.05 10.30
CA THR A 10 14.36 -5.40 9.22
C THR A 10 15.28 -4.58 8.32
N LEU A 11 16.21 -3.83 8.91
CA LEU A 11 17.19 -3.06 8.16
C LEU A 11 18.09 -3.98 7.31
N LYS A 12 18.56 -5.10 7.86
CA LYS A 12 19.35 -6.10 7.13
C LYS A 12 18.57 -6.65 5.93
N ARG A 13 17.28 -6.96 6.12
CA ARG A 13 16.42 -7.45 5.04
C ARG A 13 16.19 -6.38 3.97
N LEU A 14 15.95 -5.13 4.36
CA LEU A 14 15.88 -3.99 3.43
C LEU A 14 17.18 -3.89 2.63
N LEU A 15 18.33 -3.82 3.28
CA LEU A 15 19.63 -3.69 2.59
C LEU A 15 19.92 -4.89 1.66
N ALA A 16 19.39 -6.08 1.96
CA ALA A 16 19.52 -7.25 1.10
C ALA A 16 18.85 -7.08 -0.27
N TYR A 17 17.77 -6.27 -0.37
CA TYR A 17 17.16 -5.89 -1.66
C TYR A 17 18.10 -5.11 -2.57
N GLY A 18 19.13 -4.47 -2.01
CA GLY A 18 20.21 -3.83 -2.79
C GLY A 18 21.18 -4.82 -3.42
N SER A 19 21.07 -6.12 -3.15
CA SER A 19 22.05 -7.13 -3.59
C SER A 19 22.22 -7.24 -5.12
N PRO A 20 21.19 -7.09 -5.98
CA PRO A 20 21.38 -7.07 -7.43
C PRO A 20 22.21 -5.86 -7.90
N TRP A 21 22.22 -4.78 -7.12
CA TRP A 21 22.87 -3.51 -7.43
C TRP A 21 24.23 -3.33 -6.76
N ARG A 22 24.83 -4.41 -6.20
CA ARG A 22 26.11 -4.34 -5.45
C ARG A 22 27.22 -3.69 -6.25
N LYS A 23 27.37 -4.03 -7.56
CA LYS A 23 28.45 -3.47 -8.40
C LYS A 23 28.29 -1.96 -8.61
N PRO A 24 27.13 -1.43 -9.08
CA PRO A 24 26.89 0.01 -9.16
C PRO A 24 27.06 0.74 -7.83
N LEU A 25 26.55 0.17 -6.71
CA LEU A 25 26.69 0.76 -5.39
C LEU A 25 28.15 0.80 -4.91
N ALA A 26 28.94 -0.26 -5.14
CA ALA A 26 30.35 -0.28 -4.79
C ALA A 26 31.15 0.78 -5.59
N ILE A 27 30.85 0.93 -6.89
CA ILE A 27 31.46 1.98 -7.73
C ILE A 27 31.07 3.38 -7.19
N ALA A 28 29.82 3.58 -6.83
CA ALA A 28 29.35 4.84 -6.27
C ALA A 28 30.05 5.18 -4.94
N VAL A 29 30.22 4.19 -4.05
CA VAL A 29 30.98 4.36 -2.79
C VAL A 29 32.45 4.69 -3.07
N ALA A 30 33.10 4.01 -4.02
CA ALA A 30 34.48 4.34 -4.41
C ALA A 30 34.57 5.78 -4.94
N MET A 31 33.61 6.19 -5.79
CA MET A 31 33.55 7.57 -6.29
C MET A 31 33.35 8.58 -5.15
N MET A 32 32.57 8.25 -4.10
CA MET A 32 32.41 9.10 -2.92
C MET A 32 33.73 9.36 -2.20
N TRP A 33 34.53 8.31 -1.97
CA TRP A 33 35.83 8.45 -1.32
C TRP A 33 36.81 9.27 -2.16
N ILE A 34 36.84 9.06 -3.48
CA ILE A 34 37.70 9.83 -4.38
C ILE A 34 37.25 11.30 -4.43
N ALA A 35 35.95 11.55 -4.50
CA ALA A 35 35.37 12.91 -4.47
C ALA A 35 35.67 13.62 -3.14
N ALA A 36 35.51 12.92 -2.01
CA ALA A 36 35.88 13.43 -0.70
C ALA A 36 37.38 13.78 -0.59
N ALA A 37 38.24 12.93 -1.09
CA ALA A 37 39.70 13.20 -1.12
C ALA A 37 40.02 14.42 -2.01
N ALA A 38 39.38 14.55 -3.18
CA ALA A 38 39.56 15.70 -4.07
C ALA A 38 39.04 17.00 -3.41
N GLU A 39 37.91 16.97 -2.73
CA GLU A 39 37.32 18.12 -2.01
C GLU A 39 38.20 18.57 -0.82
N VAL A 40 38.71 17.59 -0.06
CA VAL A 40 39.55 17.82 1.13
C VAL A 40 40.94 18.29 0.75
N SER A 41 41.43 17.99 -0.44
CA SER A 41 42.77 18.47 -0.92
C SER A 41 42.82 19.97 -1.18
N GLY A 42 41.64 20.66 -1.32
CA GLY A 42 41.61 22.12 -1.52
C GLY A 42 42.32 22.92 -0.43
N PRO A 43 41.94 22.80 0.86
CA PRO A 43 42.66 23.44 1.96
C PRO A 43 44.14 23.06 2.07
N LEU A 44 44.54 21.82 1.67
CA LEU A 44 45.94 21.42 1.65
C LEU A 44 46.74 22.21 0.60
N LEU A 45 46.20 22.40 -0.60
CA LEU A 45 46.83 23.21 -1.64
C LEU A 45 46.98 24.68 -1.21
N ILE A 46 45.98 25.22 -0.52
CA ILE A 46 46.04 26.60 0.00
C ILE A 46 47.06 26.69 1.12
N SER A 47 47.12 25.72 2.05
CA SER A 47 48.16 25.64 3.08
C SER A 47 49.57 25.65 2.46
N TYR A 48 49.80 24.79 1.48
CA TYR A 48 51.07 24.76 0.76
C TYR A 48 51.40 26.10 0.09
N PHE A 49 50.43 26.76 -0.52
CA PHE A 49 50.62 28.08 -1.12
C PHE A 49 50.99 29.14 -0.08
N ILE A 50 50.34 29.16 1.09
CA ILE A 50 50.62 30.10 2.17
C ILE A 50 52.04 29.90 2.69
N ASP A 51 52.42 28.66 3.03
CA ASP A 51 53.68 28.37 3.71
C ASP A 51 54.88 28.47 2.78
N ASN A 52 54.75 28.08 1.51
CA ASN A 52 55.90 28.03 0.59
C ASN A 52 56.04 29.25 -0.32
N MET A 53 54.99 30.06 -0.46
CA MET A 53 55.03 31.22 -1.36
C MET A 53 54.77 32.53 -0.65
N VAL A 54 53.66 32.63 0.12
CA VAL A 54 53.31 33.87 0.80
C VAL A 54 54.30 34.15 1.93
N ALA A 55 54.55 33.19 2.80
CA ALA A 55 55.42 33.31 3.96
C ALA A 55 56.89 33.55 3.54
N LYS A 56 57.33 33.04 2.38
CA LYS A 56 58.70 33.22 1.85
C LYS A 56 58.81 34.45 0.93
N HIS A 57 57.74 35.23 0.73
CA HIS A 57 57.67 36.37 -0.18
C HIS A 57 58.09 36.04 -1.62
N THR A 58 57.95 34.80 -2.07
CA THR A 58 58.29 34.35 -3.41
C THR A 58 57.01 33.92 -4.14
N LEU A 59 56.64 34.63 -5.18
CA LEU A 59 55.43 34.37 -5.95
C LEU A 59 55.78 34.01 -7.41
N PRO A 60 56.32 32.84 -7.70
CA PRO A 60 56.62 32.41 -9.05
C PRO A 60 55.30 32.19 -9.83
N LEU A 61 54.98 33.06 -10.78
CA LEU A 61 53.70 33.11 -11.51
C LEU A 61 53.30 31.73 -12.09
N LYS A 62 54.27 30.96 -12.63
CA LYS A 62 54.01 29.65 -13.20
C LYS A 62 53.51 28.66 -12.16
N LEU A 63 54.09 28.67 -10.95
CA LEU A 63 53.71 27.74 -9.88
C LEU A 63 52.37 28.11 -9.26
N VAL A 64 52.12 29.43 -9.08
CA VAL A 64 50.82 29.94 -8.62
C VAL A 64 49.69 29.58 -9.59
N ALA A 65 49.92 29.81 -10.90
CA ALA A 65 48.99 29.41 -11.95
C ALA A 65 48.76 27.86 -11.95
N GLY A 66 49.83 27.06 -11.78
CA GLY A 66 49.70 25.60 -11.66
C GLY A 66 48.88 25.16 -10.49
N LEU A 67 49.05 25.76 -9.30
CA LEU A 67 48.22 25.46 -8.11
C LEU A 67 46.76 25.88 -8.29
N ALA A 68 46.51 27.03 -8.92
CA ALA A 68 45.16 27.48 -9.22
C ALA A 68 44.45 26.50 -10.19
N VAL A 69 45.13 26.06 -11.25
CA VAL A 69 44.59 25.08 -12.19
C VAL A 69 44.36 23.73 -11.50
N ALA A 70 45.28 23.27 -10.65
CA ALA A 70 45.12 22.04 -9.88
C ALA A 70 43.92 22.14 -8.92
N TYR A 71 43.75 23.24 -8.22
CA TYR A 71 42.60 23.47 -7.33
C TYR A 71 41.25 23.44 -8.09
N ILE A 72 41.17 24.17 -9.20
CA ILE A 72 39.95 24.18 -10.03
C ILE A 72 39.71 22.77 -10.62
N GLY A 73 40.74 22.11 -11.10
CA GLY A 73 40.65 20.76 -11.64
C GLY A 73 40.13 19.74 -10.62
N LEU A 74 40.63 19.79 -9.38
CA LEU A 74 40.17 18.92 -8.30
C LEU A 74 38.71 19.21 -7.91
N GLN A 75 38.28 20.50 -7.89
CA GLN A 75 36.87 20.86 -7.61
C GLN A 75 35.95 20.40 -8.73
N LEU A 76 36.34 20.52 -9.98
CA LEU A 76 35.59 19.99 -11.13
C LEU A 76 35.50 18.46 -11.09
N LEU A 77 36.60 17.79 -10.76
CA LEU A 77 36.63 16.33 -10.59
C LEU A 77 35.66 15.90 -9.47
N ALA A 78 35.73 16.56 -8.32
CA ALA A 78 34.82 16.30 -7.21
C ALA A 78 33.34 16.46 -7.63
N ALA A 79 33.00 17.56 -8.33
CA ALA A 79 31.65 17.82 -8.82
C ALA A 79 31.16 16.73 -9.80
N LEU A 80 32.02 16.32 -10.76
CA LEU A 80 31.73 15.25 -11.71
C LEU A 80 31.52 13.91 -11.01
N LEU A 81 32.36 13.58 -10.05
CA LEU A 81 32.24 12.35 -9.27
C LEU A 81 30.97 12.36 -8.40
N HIS A 82 30.63 13.48 -7.78
CA HIS A 82 29.38 13.66 -7.03
C HIS A 82 28.14 13.49 -7.91
N TYR A 83 28.13 14.04 -9.11
CA TYR A 83 27.04 13.85 -10.05
C TYR A 83 26.86 12.37 -10.42
N ASN A 84 27.94 11.70 -10.85
CA ASN A 84 27.87 10.31 -11.30
C ASN A 84 27.51 9.36 -10.15
N GLN A 85 28.08 9.54 -8.95
CA GLN A 85 27.74 8.72 -7.80
C GLN A 85 26.28 8.89 -7.38
N SER A 86 25.76 10.14 -7.38
CA SER A 86 24.36 10.40 -7.08
C SER A 86 23.43 9.72 -8.09
N LEU A 87 23.78 9.76 -9.38
CA LEU A 87 23.04 9.07 -10.44
C LEU A 87 23.01 7.55 -10.23
N LEU A 88 24.15 6.94 -9.87
CA LEU A 88 24.24 5.50 -9.60
C LEU A 88 23.41 5.10 -8.37
N PHE A 89 23.47 5.88 -7.29
CA PHE A 89 22.65 5.63 -6.09
C PHE A 89 21.17 5.74 -6.39
N ASN A 90 20.74 6.79 -7.10
CA ASN A 90 19.34 6.98 -7.46
C ASN A 90 18.83 5.85 -8.37
N ARG A 91 19.62 5.43 -9.37
CA ARG A 91 19.26 4.30 -10.25
C ARG A 91 19.08 3.01 -9.45
N ALA A 92 20.01 2.73 -8.54
CA ALA A 92 19.92 1.55 -7.68
C ALA A 92 18.70 1.62 -6.76
N ALA A 93 18.44 2.76 -6.13
CA ALA A 93 17.30 2.96 -5.24
C ALA A 93 15.96 2.78 -5.97
N VAL A 94 15.79 3.38 -7.16
CA VAL A 94 14.58 3.22 -7.96
C VAL A 94 14.39 1.75 -8.38
N GLY A 95 15.47 1.05 -8.77
CA GLY A 95 15.40 -0.37 -9.10
C GLY A 95 15.01 -1.25 -7.91
N VAL A 96 15.55 -0.99 -6.73
CA VAL A 96 15.18 -1.69 -5.49
C VAL A 96 13.69 -1.49 -5.18
N VAL A 97 13.19 -0.26 -5.30
CA VAL A 97 11.77 0.06 -5.01
C VAL A 97 10.85 -0.57 -6.05
N GLN A 98 11.24 -0.56 -7.32
CA GLN A 98 10.48 -1.24 -8.38
C GLN A 98 10.33 -2.74 -8.06
N GLN A 99 11.42 -3.42 -7.70
CA GLN A 99 11.39 -4.83 -7.32
C GLN A 99 10.52 -5.05 -6.08
N LEU A 100 10.69 -4.22 -5.04
CA LEU A 100 9.92 -4.31 -3.80
C LEU A 100 8.42 -4.12 -4.06
N ARG A 101 8.03 -3.14 -4.88
CA ARG A 101 6.62 -2.93 -5.26
C ARG A 101 6.04 -4.13 -5.98
N SER A 102 6.81 -4.72 -6.90
CA SER A 102 6.39 -5.93 -7.61
C SER A 102 6.16 -7.09 -6.65
N ASP A 103 7.10 -7.32 -5.71
CA ASP A 103 7.02 -8.40 -4.73
C ASP A 103 5.86 -8.19 -3.75
N VAL A 104 5.63 -6.95 -3.30
CA VAL A 104 4.51 -6.59 -2.40
C VAL A 104 3.17 -6.78 -3.11
N MET A 105 3.08 -6.36 -4.38
CA MET A 105 1.85 -6.52 -5.18
C MET A 105 1.57 -8.00 -5.45
N ASP A 106 2.58 -8.78 -5.81
CA ASP A 106 2.45 -10.24 -5.97
C ASP A 106 1.97 -10.88 -4.66
N ALA A 107 2.57 -10.53 -3.53
CA ALA A 107 2.15 -11.03 -2.23
C ALA A 107 0.69 -10.64 -1.90
N ALA A 108 0.28 -9.40 -2.16
CA ALA A 108 -1.08 -8.93 -1.94
C ALA A 108 -2.10 -9.71 -2.80
N LEU A 109 -1.82 -9.90 -4.09
CA LEU A 109 -2.72 -10.61 -5.01
C LEU A 109 -2.93 -12.09 -4.67
N HIS A 110 -2.00 -12.71 -3.94
CA HIS A 110 -2.09 -14.11 -3.55
C HIS A 110 -2.56 -14.34 -2.11
N GLN A 111 -2.98 -13.28 -1.41
CA GLN A 111 -3.56 -13.42 -0.07
C GLN A 111 -4.98 -13.98 -0.13
N PRO A 112 -5.41 -14.71 0.91
CA PRO A 112 -6.81 -15.14 1.01
C PRO A 112 -7.75 -13.94 1.17
N LEU A 113 -8.96 -14.05 0.61
CA LEU A 113 -9.96 -12.98 0.65
C LEU A 113 -10.31 -12.55 2.09
N SER A 114 -10.24 -13.48 3.04
CA SER A 114 -10.46 -13.23 4.47
C SER A 114 -9.55 -12.12 5.04
N GLU A 115 -8.37 -11.92 4.48
CA GLU A 115 -7.46 -10.86 4.90
C GLU A 115 -7.93 -9.48 4.43
N PHE A 116 -8.50 -9.41 3.22
CA PHE A 116 -9.06 -8.16 2.68
C PHE A 116 -10.29 -7.67 3.45
N ASP A 117 -11.13 -8.59 3.94
CA ASP A 117 -12.31 -8.24 4.74
C ASP A 117 -11.94 -7.69 6.12
N THR A 118 -10.72 -7.98 6.58
CA THR A 118 -10.25 -7.58 7.91
C THR A 118 -9.49 -6.26 7.92
N GLN A 119 -9.01 -5.81 6.77
CA GLN A 119 -8.17 -4.64 6.63
C GLN A 119 -8.80 -3.61 5.68
N PRO A 120 -8.78 -2.33 6.06
CA PRO A 120 -9.19 -1.26 5.14
C PRO A 120 -8.30 -1.28 3.87
N VAL A 121 -8.92 -1.27 2.69
CA VAL A 121 -8.22 -1.26 1.39
C VAL A 121 -7.19 -0.12 1.31
N GLY A 122 -7.50 1.04 1.90
CA GLY A 122 -6.57 2.17 1.97
C GLY A 122 -5.25 1.85 2.70
N GLN A 123 -5.24 0.92 3.66
CA GLN A 123 -3.98 0.49 4.30
C GLN A 123 -3.12 -0.33 3.35
N LEU A 124 -3.70 -1.21 2.55
CA LEU A 124 -2.98 -1.98 1.54
C LEU A 124 -2.38 -1.06 0.46
N ILE A 125 -3.19 -0.12 -0.04
CA ILE A 125 -2.72 0.90 -1.00
C ILE A 125 -1.55 1.67 -0.40
N SER A 126 -1.66 2.13 0.85
CA SER A 126 -0.59 2.88 1.53
C SER A 126 0.69 2.06 1.69
N ARG A 127 0.61 0.75 1.96
CA ARG A 127 1.78 -0.15 2.04
C ARG A 127 2.51 -0.28 0.70
N VAL A 128 1.76 -0.39 -0.40
CA VAL A 128 2.34 -0.51 -1.76
C VAL A 128 2.90 0.82 -2.26
N THR A 129 2.29 1.95 -1.91
CA THR A 129 2.67 3.29 -2.40
C THR A 129 3.56 4.04 -1.42
N ASN A 130 3.00 4.48 -0.29
CA ASN A 130 3.68 5.37 0.65
C ASN A 130 4.84 4.69 1.39
N ASP A 131 4.64 3.47 1.90
CA ASP A 131 5.69 2.77 2.65
C ASP A 131 6.88 2.42 1.75
N THR A 132 6.65 2.06 0.48
CA THR A 132 7.74 1.83 -0.47
C THR A 132 8.49 3.10 -0.85
N GLU A 133 7.82 4.27 -0.88
CA GLU A 133 8.49 5.57 -1.08
C GLU A 133 9.39 5.93 0.12
N VAL A 134 8.92 5.71 1.34
CA VAL A 134 9.74 5.90 2.55
C VAL A 134 10.96 4.96 2.54
N ILE A 135 10.82 3.75 2.02
CA ILE A 135 11.94 2.81 1.82
C ILE A 135 12.90 3.32 0.73
N ARG A 136 12.41 3.94 -0.37
CA ARG A 136 13.26 4.59 -1.36
C ARG A 136 14.14 5.66 -0.69
N ASP A 137 13.54 6.48 0.15
CA ASP A 137 14.23 7.56 0.83
C ASP A 137 15.32 7.04 1.80
N LEU A 138 15.19 5.81 2.32
CA LEU A 138 16.26 5.14 3.04
C LEU A 138 17.53 5.03 2.18
N TYR A 139 17.41 4.59 0.94
CA TYR A 139 18.57 4.43 0.05
C TYR A 139 19.09 5.76 -0.46
N VAL A 140 18.21 6.59 -1.03
CA VAL A 140 18.58 7.86 -1.70
C VAL A 140 19.14 8.87 -0.71
N THR A 141 18.50 8.97 0.45
CA THR A 141 18.82 10.02 1.42
C THR A 141 19.66 9.48 2.57
N VAL A 142 19.17 8.46 3.30
CA VAL A 142 19.85 8.02 4.53
C VAL A 142 21.18 7.34 4.22
N VAL A 143 21.16 6.29 3.40
CA VAL A 143 22.37 5.50 3.10
C VAL A 143 23.39 6.35 2.36
N ALA A 144 22.97 7.10 1.34
CA ALA A 144 23.87 7.95 0.57
C ALA A 144 24.48 9.07 1.43
N THR A 145 23.69 9.76 2.26
CA THR A 145 24.17 10.82 3.14
C THR A 145 25.12 10.28 4.21
N VAL A 146 24.77 9.17 4.87
CA VAL A 146 25.65 8.55 5.89
C VAL A 146 26.99 8.16 5.29
N LEU A 147 27.01 7.51 4.12
CA LEU A 147 28.25 7.09 3.46
C LEU A 147 29.06 8.31 3.01
N ARG A 148 28.42 9.33 2.43
CA ARG A 148 29.09 10.57 2.02
C ARG A 148 29.69 11.31 3.20
N SER A 149 28.92 11.51 4.27
CA SER A 149 29.40 12.19 5.48
C SER A 149 30.54 11.43 6.13
N ALA A 150 30.47 10.09 6.18
CA ALA A 150 31.55 9.25 6.67
C ALA A 150 32.82 9.37 5.81
N ALA A 151 32.70 9.41 4.47
CA ALA A 151 33.82 9.60 3.56
C ALA A 151 34.47 10.98 3.74
N LEU A 152 33.66 12.05 3.82
CA LEU A 152 34.15 13.42 4.04
C LEU A 152 34.85 13.56 5.38
N ILE A 153 34.23 13.11 6.48
CA ILE A 153 34.82 13.15 7.81
C ILE A 153 36.12 12.34 7.84
N GLY A 154 36.09 11.11 7.29
CA GLY A 154 37.29 10.27 7.23
C GLY A 154 38.42 10.91 6.44
N ALA A 155 38.15 11.48 5.26
CA ALA A 155 39.13 12.19 4.46
C ALA A 155 39.71 13.42 5.17
N MET A 156 38.82 14.24 5.85
CA MET A 156 39.27 15.40 6.62
C MET A 156 40.16 14.99 7.79
N LEU A 157 39.80 13.94 8.54
CA LEU A 157 40.62 13.44 9.63
C LEU A 157 42.01 12.96 9.13
N VAL A 158 42.02 12.19 8.05
CA VAL A 158 43.29 11.75 7.43
C VAL A 158 44.18 12.96 7.05
N ALA A 159 43.58 13.97 6.41
CA ALA A 159 44.28 15.20 6.06
C ALA A 159 44.79 15.98 7.29
N MET A 160 43.99 16.09 8.34
CA MET A 160 44.40 16.76 9.58
C MET A 160 45.55 16.02 10.27
N PHE A 161 45.47 14.69 10.36
CA PHE A 161 46.58 13.89 10.92
C PHE A 161 47.87 13.94 10.09
N SER A 162 47.75 14.07 8.77
CA SER A 162 48.91 14.22 7.90
C SER A 162 49.63 15.55 8.01
N LEU A 163 48.92 16.62 8.43
CA LEU A 163 49.47 17.95 8.65
C LEU A 163 50.14 18.07 10.03
N ASP A 164 49.39 17.84 11.10
CA ASP A 164 49.91 17.83 12.47
C ASP A 164 49.03 16.99 13.38
N TRP A 165 49.56 15.89 13.94
CA TRP A 165 48.81 14.96 14.77
C TRP A 165 48.38 15.57 16.11
N ARG A 166 49.10 16.57 16.66
CA ARG A 166 48.75 17.22 17.92
C ARG A 166 47.53 18.11 17.75
N MET A 167 47.50 18.89 16.71
CA MET A 167 46.33 19.72 16.36
C MET A 167 45.12 18.85 16.00
N ALA A 168 45.36 17.72 15.29
CA ALA A 168 44.28 16.75 14.97
C ALA A 168 43.64 16.16 16.23
N LEU A 169 44.41 15.84 17.28
CA LEU A 169 43.87 15.36 18.57
C LEU A 169 42.95 16.41 19.23
N VAL A 170 43.30 17.70 19.19
CA VAL A 170 42.43 18.76 19.69
C VAL A 170 41.15 18.86 18.87
N ALA A 171 41.24 18.75 17.54
CA ALA A 171 40.09 18.80 16.67
C ALA A 171 39.12 17.61 16.88
N ILE A 172 39.63 16.42 17.24
CA ILE A 172 38.79 15.24 17.56
C ILE A 172 37.85 15.50 18.74
N ALA A 173 38.20 16.44 19.67
CA ALA A 173 37.33 16.78 20.78
C ALA A 173 35.93 17.27 20.36
N ILE A 174 35.75 17.65 19.10
CA ILE A 174 34.43 18.01 18.56
C ILE A 174 33.46 16.81 18.54
N PHE A 175 33.92 15.58 18.29
CA PHE A 175 33.06 14.41 18.16
C PHE A 175 32.30 14.04 19.44
N PRO A 176 32.94 13.92 20.61
CA PRO A 176 32.22 13.69 21.86
C PRO A 176 31.27 14.85 22.20
N ALA A 177 31.63 16.10 21.89
CA ALA A 177 30.75 17.24 22.07
C ALA A 177 29.51 17.13 21.23
N VAL A 178 29.64 16.80 19.93
CA VAL A 178 28.51 16.56 19.00
C VAL A 178 27.65 15.41 19.52
N LEU A 179 28.25 14.29 19.96
CA LEU A 179 27.50 13.14 20.49
C LEU A 179 26.65 13.53 21.70
N ILE A 180 27.20 14.32 22.63
CA ILE A 180 26.47 14.83 23.79
C ILE A 180 25.31 15.72 23.36
N VAL A 181 25.55 16.67 22.45
CA VAL A 181 24.50 17.55 21.90
C VAL A 181 23.40 16.71 21.23
N MET A 182 23.76 15.69 20.46
CA MET A 182 22.83 14.80 19.79
C MET A 182 21.95 14.03 20.78
N ILE A 183 22.53 13.49 21.85
CA ILE A 183 21.78 12.79 22.91
C ILE A 183 20.80 13.74 23.61
N ILE A 184 21.26 14.95 23.95
CA ILE A 184 20.43 15.98 24.59
C ILE A 184 19.29 16.39 23.64
N TYR A 185 19.62 16.69 22.40
CA TYR A 185 18.64 17.05 21.36
C TYR A 185 17.57 15.98 21.21
N GLN A 186 17.94 14.72 21.06
CA GLN A 186 16.99 13.62 20.92
C GLN A 186 16.06 13.48 22.13
N ARG A 187 16.62 13.62 23.33
CA ARG A 187 15.83 13.51 24.57
C ARG A 187 14.72 14.56 24.62
N TYR A 188 15.00 15.80 24.22
CA TYR A 188 14.03 16.90 24.26
C TYR A 188 13.17 17.02 23.00
N SER A 189 13.70 16.71 21.82
CA SER A 189 12.99 16.82 20.55
C SER A 189 11.92 15.73 20.38
N THR A 190 12.19 14.50 20.79
CA THR A 190 11.27 13.35 20.58
C THR A 190 9.86 13.61 21.12
N PRO A 191 9.62 14.06 22.36
CA PRO A 191 8.27 14.30 22.88
C PRO A 191 7.58 15.46 22.19
N ILE A 192 8.33 16.48 21.74
CA ILE A 192 7.79 17.63 21.01
C ILE A 192 7.33 17.19 19.62
N VAL A 193 8.16 16.46 18.90
CA VAL A 193 7.82 15.94 17.55
C VAL A 193 6.61 15.01 17.60
N ARG A 194 6.48 14.18 18.65
CA ARG A 194 5.28 13.36 18.84
C ARG A 194 4.02 14.21 18.99
N ARG A 195 4.08 15.32 19.77
CA ARG A 195 2.94 16.24 19.91
C ARG A 195 2.59 16.93 18.59
N VAL A 196 3.59 17.36 17.82
CA VAL A 196 3.37 17.93 16.48
C VAL A 196 2.62 16.95 15.58
N ARG A 197 3.04 15.66 15.56
CA ARG A 197 2.38 14.63 14.78
C ARG A 197 0.96 14.30 15.27
N ALA A 198 0.74 14.28 16.57
CA ALA A 198 -0.58 14.05 17.15
C ALA A 198 -1.55 15.15 16.72
N TRP A 199 -1.18 16.43 16.89
CA TRP A 199 -2.02 17.54 16.45
C TRP A 199 -2.25 17.57 14.93
N LEU A 200 -1.27 17.16 14.13
CA LEU A 200 -1.46 17.04 12.68
C LEU A 200 -2.45 15.90 12.33
N ALA A 201 -2.42 14.79 13.05
CA ALA A 201 -3.40 13.72 12.89
C ALA A 201 -4.81 14.22 13.25
N ASP A 202 -4.96 14.90 14.40
CA ASP A 202 -6.25 15.49 14.82
C ASP A 202 -6.82 16.48 13.78
N ILE A 203 -5.95 17.28 13.14
CA ILE A 203 -6.33 18.18 12.05
C ILE A 203 -6.83 17.37 10.83
N ASN A 204 -6.11 16.33 10.42
CA ASN A 204 -6.50 15.50 9.28
C ASN A 204 -7.81 14.75 9.54
N ASP A 205 -7.98 14.20 10.74
CA ASP A 205 -9.21 13.52 11.14
C ASP A 205 -10.39 14.49 11.17
N GLY A 206 -10.18 15.71 11.71
CA GLY A 206 -11.17 16.77 11.69
C GLY A 206 -11.56 17.22 10.28
N PHE A 207 -10.61 17.33 9.34
CA PHE A 207 -10.91 17.61 7.94
C PHE A 207 -11.74 16.50 7.29
N ASN A 208 -11.38 15.23 7.51
CA ASN A 208 -12.14 14.10 7.00
C ASN A 208 -13.58 14.08 7.55
N GLU A 209 -13.75 14.34 8.86
CA GLU A 209 -15.07 14.46 9.50
C GLU A 209 -15.90 15.58 8.85
N VAL A 210 -15.30 16.77 8.64
CA VAL A 210 -15.99 17.92 8.05
C VAL A 210 -16.34 17.67 6.59
N ILE A 211 -15.43 17.12 5.78
CA ILE A 211 -15.68 16.85 4.35
C ILE A 211 -16.81 15.82 4.19
N ASN A 212 -16.72 14.70 4.90
CA ASN A 212 -17.73 13.64 4.84
C ASN A 212 -19.09 14.06 5.43
N GLY A 213 -19.06 14.91 6.47
CA GLY A 213 -20.25 15.43 7.14
C GLY A 213 -20.76 16.76 6.60
N MET A 214 -20.21 17.30 5.49
CA MET A 214 -20.48 18.66 5.03
C MET A 214 -21.98 18.96 4.85
N GLY A 215 -22.73 18.03 4.26
CA GLY A 215 -24.18 18.17 4.09
C GLY A 215 -24.92 18.35 5.42
N VAL A 216 -24.58 17.55 6.42
CA VAL A 216 -25.17 17.63 7.76
C VAL A 216 -24.77 18.93 8.47
N ILE A 217 -23.47 19.28 8.40
CA ILE A 217 -22.94 20.51 9.02
C ILE A 217 -23.64 21.75 8.46
N GLN A 218 -23.86 21.81 7.15
CA GLN A 218 -24.56 22.92 6.49
C GLN A 218 -26.04 22.94 6.83
N GLN A 219 -26.70 21.78 6.79
CA GLN A 219 -28.12 21.65 7.12
C GLN A 219 -28.42 22.13 8.54
N PHE A 220 -27.55 21.80 9.51
CA PHE A 220 -27.74 22.19 10.91
C PHE A 220 -27.02 23.49 11.29
N ARG A 221 -26.42 24.23 10.31
CA ARG A 221 -25.73 25.52 10.50
C ARG A 221 -24.60 25.45 11.55
N GLN A 222 -23.85 24.35 11.60
CA GLN A 222 -22.79 24.12 12.58
C GLN A 222 -21.39 24.52 12.11
N GLN A 223 -21.26 25.28 11.00
CA GLN A 223 -19.98 25.67 10.41
C GLN A 223 -19.06 26.42 11.39
N ALA A 224 -19.65 27.32 12.20
CA ALA A 224 -18.89 28.10 13.18
C ALA A 224 -18.23 27.19 14.25
N ARG A 225 -18.98 26.20 14.77
CA ARG A 225 -18.49 25.25 15.78
C ARG A 225 -17.35 24.39 15.26
N PHE A 226 -17.52 23.82 14.06
CA PHE A 226 -16.46 22.99 13.45
C PHE A 226 -15.26 23.82 13.05
N GLY A 227 -15.46 25.08 12.55
CA GLY A 227 -14.39 26.01 12.25
C GLY A 227 -13.58 26.39 13.49
N GLU A 228 -14.22 26.59 14.66
CA GLU A 228 -13.51 26.89 15.92
C GLU A 228 -12.68 25.71 16.40
N ARG A 229 -13.23 24.51 16.39
CA ARG A 229 -12.50 23.27 16.74
C ARG A 229 -11.26 23.08 15.85
N MET A 230 -11.38 23.34 14.55
CA MET A 230 -10.26 23.25 13.62
C MET A 230 -9.20 24.32 13.89
N ARG A 231 -9.63 25.54 14.23
CA ARG A 231 -8.73 26.66 14.57
C ARG A 231 -7.94 26.35 15.86
N GLU A 232 -8.58 25.78 16.87
CA GLU A 232 -7.95 25.34 18.11
C GLU A 232 -6.88 24.25 17.89
N ALA A 233 -7.21 23.23 17.09
CA ALA A 233 -6.27 22.17 16.71
C ALA A 233 -5.07 22.73 15.93
N SER A 234 -5.33 23.63 14.96
CA SER A 234 -4.28 24.31 14.16
C SER A 234 -3.40 25.18 15.03
N TYR A 235 -3.96 25.91 16.00
CA TYR A 235 -3.18 26.73 16.94
C TYR A 235 -2.31 25.87 17.86
N SER A 236 -2.83 24.78 18.35
CA SER A 236 -2.08 23.80 19.17
C SER A 236 -0.93 23.18 18.40
N HIS A 237 -1.16 22.82 17.14
CA HIS A 237 -0.12 22.37 16.21
C HIS A 237 0.96 23.46 16.00
N TYR A 238 0.55 24.71 15.78
CA TYR A 238 1.46 25.85 15.65
C TYR A 238 2.36 26.01 16.89
N LEU A 239 1.78 25.98 18.08
CA LEU A 239 2.55 26.08 19.33
C LEU A 239 3.56 24.93 19.49
N ALA A 240 3.15 23.69 19.18
CA ALA A 240 4.03 22.54 19.21
C ALA A 240 5.16 22.66 18.18
N ARG A 241 4.86 23.15 16.97
CA ARG A 241 5.85 23.39 15.91
C ARG A 241 6.84 24.49 16.29
N MET A 242 6.35 25.56 16.93
CA MET A 242 7.20 26.65 17.43
C MET A 242 8.19 26.14 18.52
N GLN A 243 7.77 25.19 19.37
CA GLN A 243 8.68 24.56 20.33
C GLN A 243 9.80 23.76 19.63
N THR A 244 9.47 23.06 18.53
CA THR A 244 10.48 22.37 17.71
C THR A 244 11.49 23.37 17.15
N LEU A 245 11.00 24.46 16.53
CA LEU A 245 11.86 25.49 15.95
C LEU A 245 12.78 26.15 16.98
N ARG A 246 12.29 26.40 18.19
CA ARG A 246 13.12 26.96 19.28
C ARG A 246 14.21 25.98 19.71
N LEU A 247 13.88 24.68 19.79
CA LEU A 247 14.85 23.65 20.16
C LEU A 247 15.92 23.49 19.07
N ASP A 248 15.51 23.42 17.81
CA ASP A 248 16.41 23.31 16.65
C ASP A 248 17.33 24.55 16.56
N GLY A 249 16.76 25.74 16.71
CA GLY A 249 17.47 27.01 16.67
C GLY A 249 18.46 27.22 17.81
N PHE A 250 18.32 26.52 18.95
CA PHE A 250 19.25 26.63 20.07
C PHE A 250 20.28 25.48 20.11
N LEU A 251 19.82 24.23 19.97
CA LEU A 251 20.69 23.06 20.21
C LEU A 251 21.49 22.62 18.97
N LEU A 252 20.92 22.70 17.77
CA LEU A 252 21.62 22.14 16.61
C LEU A 252 22.77 23.04 16.14
N ARG A 253 22.46 24.09 15.37
CA ARG A 253 23.50 24.92 14.75
C ARG A 253 24.29 25.80 15.73
N PRO A 254 23.63 26.58 16.64
CA PRO A 254 24.39 27.50 17.48
C PRO A 254 25.29 26.80 18.50
N LEU A 255 24.81 25.71 19.11
CA LEU A 255 25.60 25.00 20.11
C LEU A 255 26.79 24.26 19.48
N LEU A 256 26.58 23.66 18.29
CA LEU A 256 27.69 23.05 17.54
C LEU A 256 28.70 24.09 17.06
N SER A 257 28.25 25.26 16.61
CA SER A 257 29.14 26.38 16.26
C SER A 257 29.93 26.87 17.45
N LEU A 258 29.31 26.93 18.65
CA LEU A 258 30.01 27.29 19.88
C LEU A 258 31.11 26.27 20.20
N PHE A 259 30.82 24.96 20.13
CA PHE A 259 31.83 23.93 20.35
C PHE A 259 32.96 24.01 19.32
N SER A 260 32.63 24.22 18.04
CA SER A 260 33.64 24.43 17.00
C SER A 260 34.54 25.66 17.30
N SER A 261 33.94 26.76 17.81
CA SER A 261 34.69 27.95 18.20
C SER A 261 35.58 27.70 19.43
N LEU A 262 35.11 26.90 20.41
CA LEU A 262 35.95 26.50 21.56
C LEU A 262 37.12 25.61 21.14
N VAL A 263 36.88 24.64 20.22
CA VAL A 263 37.96 23.82 19.65
C VAL A 263 38.95 24.70 18.89
N LEU A 264 38.47 25.68 18.11
CA LEU A 264 39.30 26.64 17.40
C LEU A 264 40.15 27.47 18.36
N CYS A 265 39.58 27.96 19.47
CA CYS A 265 40.36 28.65 20.53
C CYS A 265 41.44 27.74 21.09
N GLY A 266 41.15 26.46 21.36
CA GLY A 266 42.13 25.47 21.77
C GLY A 266 43.27 25.28 20.77
N LEU A 267 42.95 25.21 19.47
CA LEU A 267 43.96 25.16 18.41
C LEU A 267 44.82 26.41 18.33
N LEU A 268 44.22 27.59 18.45
CA LEU A 268 44.94 28.87 18.48
C LEU A 268 45.87 28.97 19.72
N MET A 269 45.43 28.49 20.87
CA MET A 269 46.28 28.42 22.06
C MET A 269 47.43 27.46 21.84
N LEU A 270 47.19 26.26 21.32
CA LEU A 270 48.24 25.29 21.03
C LEU A 270 49.25 25.85 20.04
N PHE A 271 48.78 26.54 18.99
CA PHE A 271 49.60 27.22 18.00
C PHE A 271 50.48 28.32 18.68
N GLY A 272 49.87 29.15 19.53
CA GLY A 272 50.57 30.23 20.20
C GLY A 272 51.59 29.78 21.28
N PHE A 273 51.32 28.63 21.94
CA PHE A 273 52.25 28.04 22.91
C PHE A 273 53.34 27.19 22.27
N SER A 274 53.14 26.74 21.04
CA SER A 274 54.18 26.06 20.26
C SER A 274 55.30 27.05 20.00
N ALA A 275 56.59 26.61 20.17
CA ALA A 275 57.73 27.47 19.94
C ALA A 275 57.59 28.13 18.56
N VAL A 276 57.77 29.45 18.52
CA VAL A 276 57.63 30.26 17.30
C VAL A 276 58.45 29.64 16.17
N GLY A 277 57.76 29.19 15.09
CA GLY A 277 58.41 28.54 13.90
C GLY A 277 58.29 27.02 13.83
N THR A 278 57.62 26.33 14.78
CA THR A 278 57.42 24.87 14.73
C THR A 278 56.12 24.45 14.02
N ILE A 279 55.12 25.32 13.91
CA ILE A 279 53.91 25.08 13.11
C ILE A 279 53.76 26.20 12.08
N GLU A 280 53.55 25.83 10.83
CA GLU A 280 53.39 26.75 9.70
C GLU A 280 52.01 27.40 9.67
N VAL A 281 51.90 28.66 9.22
CA VAL A 281 50.62 29.44 9.20
C VAL A 281 49.58 28.79 8.27
N GLY A 282 50.05 28.20 7.18
CA GLY A 282 49.15 27.51 6.27
C GLY A 282 48.54 26.24 6.87
N VAL A 283 49.24 25.55 7.76
CA VAL A 283 48.67 24.42 8.53
C VAL A 283 47.52 24.91 9.40
N LEU A 284 47.69 26.04 10.10
CA LEU A 284 46.62 26.63 10.89
C LEU A 284 45.39 26.98 10.03
N TYR A 285 45.61 27.57 8.84
CA TYR A 285 44.53 27.84 7.88
C TYR A 285 43.77 26.59 7.48
N ALA A 286 44.49 25.48 7.17
CA ALA A 286 43.87 24.22 6.81
C ALA A 286 42.98 23.67 7.94
N PHE A 287 43.44 23.72 9.20
CA PHE A 287 42.67 23.30 10.35
C PHE A 287 41.40 24.14 10.57
N ILE A 288 41.49 25.46 10.43
CA ILE A 288 40.33 26.36 10.49
C ILE A 288 39.30 25.99 9.41
N SER A 289 39.79 25.77 8.18
CA SER A 289 38.93 25.37 7.06
C SER A 289 38.24 24.03 7.29
N TYR A 290 38.95 23.02 7.80
CA TYR A 290 38.38 21.69 8.06
C TYR A 290 37.39 21.72 9.21
N LEU A 291 37.68 22.43 10.32
CA LEU A 291 36.72 22.60 11.43
C LEU A 291 35.41 23.25 10.97
N GLY A 292 35.50 24.28 10.12
CA GLY A 292 34.32 24.93 9.55
C GLY A 292 33.48 23.97 8.69
N ARG A 293 34.13 23.07 7.94
CA ARG A 293 33.46 22.10 7.08
C ARG A 293 32.95 20.87 7.80
N LEU A 294 33.47 20.50 8.98
CA LEU A 294 33.03 19.32 9.75
C LEU A 294 31.61 19.46 10.30
N ASN A 295 31.13 20.68 10.53
CA ASN A 295 29.83 20.91 11.13
C ASN A 295 28.67 20.38 10.29
N GLU A 296 28.68 20.60 8.97
CA GLU A 296 27.59 20.22 8.07
C GLU A 296 27.38 18.69 8.01
N PRO A 297 28.41 17.83 7.74
CA PRO A 297 28.25 16.37 7.77
C PRO A 297 27.76 15.84 9.12
N LEU A 298 28.18 16.44 10.24
CA LEU A 298 27.75 16.03 11.58
C LEU A 298 26.27 16.35 11.84
N ILE A 299 25.80 17.52 11.40
CA ILE A 299 24.38 17.89 11.46
C ILE A 299 23.54 16.98 10.57
N GLU A 300 24.00 16.69 9.32
CA GLU A 300 23.33 15.79 8.42
C GLU A 300 23.12 14.40 9.02
N LEU A 301 24.16 13.80 9.61
CA LEU A 301 24.06 12.51 10.29
C LEU A 301 22.99 12.50 11.39
N THR A 302 22.87 13.60 12.14
CA THR A 302 21.88 13.73 13.21
C THR A 302 20.45 13.72 12.66
N THR A 303 20.21 14.38 11.53
CA THR A 303 18.88 14.48 10.93
C THR A 303 18.40 13.16 10.29
N GLN A 304 19.33 12.33 9.81
CA GLN A 304 19.00 11.05 9.13
C GLN A 304 18.42 9.99 10.07
N GLN A 305 18.64 10.09 11.37
CA GLN A 305 18.16 9.08 12.33
C GLN A 305 16.63 8.92 12.33
N SER A 306 15.90 10.02 12.25
CA SER A 306 14.42 9.98 12.21
C SER A 306 13.90 9.29 10.94
N MET A 307 14.55 9.55 9.81
CA MET A 307 14.19 8.97 8.52
C MET A 307 14.52 7.47 8.47
N LEU A 308 15.66 7.07 9.05
CA LEU A 308 16.01 5.66 9.22
C LEU A 308 14.93 4.90 10.02
N GLN A 309 14.48 5.46 11.15
CA GLN A 309 13.42 4.83 11.97
C GLN A 309 12.11 4.71 11.20
N GLN A 310 11.71 5.74 10.43
CA GLN A 310 10.51 5.70 9.60
C GLN A 310 10.61 4.62 8.53
N ALA A 311 11.75 4.52 7.86
CA ALA A 311 11.98 3.52 6.82
C ALA A 311 11.95 2.09 7.36
N VAL A 312 12.51 1.85 8.57
CA VAL A 312 12.45 0.52 9.19
C VAL A 312 11.01 0.15 9.57
N VAL A 313 10.24 1.09 10.14
CA VAL A 313 8.82 0.85 10.46
C VAL A 313 7.99 0.61 9.19
N ALA A 314 8.26 1.35 8.12
CA ALA A 314 7.63 1.10 6.81
C ALA A 314 8.01 -0.30 6.28
N GLY A 315 9.29 -0.68 6.39
CA GLY A 315 9.78 -2.01 6.03
C GLY A 315 9.12 -3.14 6.83
N GLU A 316 8.94 -2.96 8.15
CA GLU A 316 8.21 -3.93 8.98
C GLU A 316 6.79 -4.17 8.45
N ARG A 317 6.03 -3.11 8.13
CA ARG A 317 4.66 -3.23 7.61
C ARG A 317 4.61 -3.88 6.23
N VAL A 318 5.58 -3.57 5.38
CA VAL A 318 5.70 -4.16 4.04
C VAL A 318 6.04 -5.65 4.15
N PHE A 319 7.01 -6.02 4.98
CA PHE A 319 7.39 -7.42 5.18
C PHE A 319 6.32 -8.23 5.91
N GLU A 320 5.60 -7.62 6.86
CA GLU A 320 4.43 -8.26 7.47
C GLU A 320 3.40 -8.67 6.41
N LEU A 321 3.15 -7.83 5.41
CA LEU A 321 2.26 -8.15 4.30
C LEU A 321 2.83 -9.28 3.44
N MET A 322 4.12 -9.23 3.11
CA MET A 322 4.78 -10.21 2.24
C MET A 322 4.93 -11.59 2.89
N ASP A 323 5.10 -11.63 4.22
CA ASP A 323 5.33 -12.85 4.98
C ASP A 323 4.02 -13.56 5.38
N ARG A 324 2.87 -12.99 5.07
CA ARG A 324 1.57 -13.62 5.31
C ARG A 324 1.43 -14.88 4.47
N PRO A 325 0.77 -15.90 5.01
CA PRO A 325 0.55 -17.14 4.27
C PRO A 325 -0.28 -16.87 3.01
N ARG A 326 0.18 -17.38 1.89
CA ARG A 326 -0.61 -17.41 0.65
C ARG A 326 -1.77 -18.37 0.79
N GLN A 327 -2.87 -18.13 0.08
CA GLN A 327 -3.98 -19.07 0.05
C GLN A 327 -3.50 -20.43 -0.50
N ALA A 328 -3.63 -21.46 0.31
CA ALA A 328 -3.30 -22.81 -0.12
C ALA A 328 -4.47 -23.39 -0.94
N TRP A 329 -4.14 -23.95 -2.09
CA TRP A 329 -5.07 -24.67 -2.96
C TRP A 329 -4.65 -26.12 -3.07
N GLY A 330 -5.60 -27.00 -3.39
CA GLY A 330 -5.30 -28.37 -3.72
C GLY A 330 -4.52 -28.52 -5.05
N THR A 331 -4.17 -29.75 -5.37
CA THR A 331 -3.37 -30.08 -6.56
C THR A 331 -4.17 -30.78 -7.65
N ASP A 332 -5.45 -31.10 -7.41
CA ASP A 332 -6.33 -31.74 -8.39
C ASP A 332 -6.80 -30.72 -9.44
N ASP A 333 -6.20 -30.77 -10.62
CA ASP A 333 -6.49 -29.87 -11.74
C ASP A 333 -7.51 -30.44 -12.76
N ALA A 334 -8.06 -31.62 -12.48
CA ALA A 334 -9.07 -32.22 -13.37
C ALA A 334 -10.33 -31.32 -13.43
N PRO A 335 -10.89 -31.06 -14.64
CA PRO A 335 -12.08 -30.23 -14.78
C PRO A 335 -13.27 -30.81 -14.02
N LEU A 336 -14.17 -29.96 -13.56
CA LEU A 336 -15.46 -30.38 -13.02
C LEU A 336 -16.34 -30.92 -14.17
N SER A 337 -17.09 -31.97 -13.91
CA SER A 337 -17.83 -32.69 -14.98
C SER A 337 -19.33 -32.49 -14.96
N SER A 338 -19.94 -32.46 -13.77
CA SER A 338 -21.40 -32.47 -13.64
C SER A 338 -21.96 -31.31 -12.80
N GLY A 339 -21.12 -30.76 -11.91
CA GLY A 339 -21.51 -29.66 -11.02
C GLY A 339 -22.46 -30.09 -9.89
N ARG A 340 -22.42 -31.36 -9.45
CA ARG A 340 -23.10 -31.77 -8.22
C ARG A 340 -22.34 -31.22 -7.03
N VAL A 341 -23.06 -30.60 -6.09
CA VAL A 341 -22.47 -30.03 -4.87
C VAL A 341 -23.06 -30.73 -3.64
N GLU A 342 -22.20 -31.28 -2.82
CA GLU A 342 -22.56 -31.95 -1.57
C GLU A 342 -21.93 -31.17 -0.40
N ILE A 343 -22.74 -30.79 0.56
CA ILE A 343 -22.35 -30.08 1.78
C ILE A 343 -22.70 -30.98 2.95
N ASP A 344 -21.72 -31.34 3.77
CA ASP A 344 -21.89 -32.31 4.86
C ASP A 344 -21.47 -31.66 6.19
N HIS A 345 -22.44 -31.52 7.11
CA HIS A 345 -22.26 -31.01 8.48
C HIS A 345 -21.42 -29.72 8.57
N LEU A 346 -21.65 -28.79 7.65
CA LEU A 346 -20.88 -27.55 7.53
C LEU A 346 -21.20 -26.58 8.66
N SER A 347 -20.19 -26.25 9.46
CA SER A 347 -20.26 -25.17 10.44
C SER A 347 -19.11 -24.17 10.22
N PHE A 348 -19.40 -22.87 10.32
CA PHE A 348 -18.43 -21.83 9.99
C PHE A 348 -18.56 -20.58 10.85
N ALA A 349 -17.42 -20.01 11.23
CA ALA A 349 -17.28 -18.70 11.86
C ALA A 349 -16.19 -17.87 11.15
N TYR A 350 -16.44 -16.59 10.89
CA TYR A 350 -15.41 -15.69 10.35
C TYR A 350 -14.29 -15.40 11.34
N ARG A 351 -14.65 -15.28 12.64
CA ARG A 351 -13.70 -15.01 13.73
C ARG A 351 -14.22 -15.59 15.04
N GLY A 352 -13.32 -16.21 15.81
CA GLY A 352 -13.63 -16.75 17.14
C GLY A 352 -14.72 -17.81 17.12
N ASP A 353 -15.49 -17.91 18.22
CA ASP A 353 -16.47 -18.98 18.43
C ASP A 353 -17.89 -18.66 17.95
N ARG A 354 -18.11 -17.47 17.38
CA ARG A 354 -19.44 -17.08 16.90
C ARG A 354 -19.73 -17.70 15.54
N LEU A 355 -20.44 -18.84 15.57
CA LEU A 355 -20.86 -19.52 14.36
C LEU A 355 -21.86 -18.67 13.56
N VAL A 356 -21.58 -18.53 12.25
CA VAL A 356 -22.47 -17.90 11.26
C VAL A 356 -23.30 -18.97 10.53
N LEU A 357 -22.69 -20.14 10.29
CA LEU A 357 -23.40 -21.34 9.82
C LEU A 357 -23.22 -22.44 10.85
N GLN A 358 -24.29 -23.22 11.04
CA GLN A 358 -24.36 -24.27 12.06
C GLN A 358 -25.00 -25.53 11.45
N ASP A 359 -24.18 -26.58 11.30
CA ASP A 359 -24.61 -27.91 10.90
C ASP A 359 -25.46 -27.93 9.60
N ILE A 360 -24.96 -27.29 8.55
CA ILE A 360 -25.63 -27.25 7.25
C ILE A 360 -25.31 -28.53 6.49
N THR A 361 -26.36 -29.30 6.15
CA THR A 361 -26.27 -30.47 5.26
C THR A 361 -27.18 -30.23 4.04
N LEU A 362 -26.60 -30.30 2.83
CA LEU A 362 -27.30 -30.02 1.57
C LEU A 362 -26.70 -30.84 0.43
N ASP A 363 -27.56 -31.49 -0.33
CA ASP A 363 -27.20 -32.11 -1.61
C ASP A 363 -27.89 -31.38 -2.75
N ILE A 364 -27.10 -30.83 -3.66
CA ILE A 364 -27.52 -30.10 -4.85
C ILE A 364 -27.23 -31.00 -6.06
N PRO A 365 -28.26 -31.61 -6.67
CA PRO A 365 -28.05 -32.43 -7.86
C PRO A 365 -27.47 -31.63 -9.03
N SER A 366 -26.76 -32.32 -9.91
CA SER A 366 -26.26 -31.77 -11.15
C SER A 366 -27.40 -31.13 -11.97
N ARG A 367 -27.14 -29.92 -12.53
CA ARG A 367 -28.08 -29.16 -13.37
C ARG A 367 -29.41 -28.84 -12.68
N SER A 368 -29.46 -28.82 -11.36
CA SER A 368 -30.64 -28.38 -10.60
C SER A 368 -30.55 -26.88 -10.28
N PHE A 369 -31.73 -26.30 -10.06
CA PHE A 369 -31.86 -24.92 -9.59
C PHE A 369 -32.23 -24.90 -8.12
N VAL A 370 -31.35 -24.38 -7.28
CA VAL A 370 -31.56 -24.25 -5.83
C VAL A 370 -31.66 -22.79 -5.44
N ALA A 371 -32.73 -22.42 -4.75
CA ALA A 371 -32.89 -21.08 -4.16
C ALA A 371 -32.53 -21.08 -2.68
N LEU A 372 -31.64 -20.19 -2.27
CA LEU A 372 -31.31 -19.90 -0.87
C LEU A 372 -32.16 -18.72 -0.39
N VAL A 373 -33.02 -18.94 0.60
CA VAL A 373 -33.98 -17.97 1.10
C VAL A 373 -33.79 -17.73 2.60
N GLY A 374 -34.01 -16.52 3.08
CA GLY A 374 -33.89 -16.20 4.51
C GLY A 374 -33.67 -14.71 4.74
N HIS A 375 -33.87 -14.25 5.97
CA HIS A 375 -33.62 -12.84 6.33
C HIS A 375 -32.16 -12.45 6.16
N THR A 376 -31.89 -11.14 6.06
CA THR A 376 -30.52 -10.60 6.10
C THR A 376 -29.79 -11.09 7.35
N GLY A 377 -28.55 -11.54 7.19
CA GLY A 377 -27.76 -12.13 8.28
C GLY A 377 -28.08 -13.61 8.59
N SER A 378 -28.87 -14.32 7.79
CA SER A 378 -29.14 -15.75 7.99
C SER A 378 -28.00 -16.68 7.52
N GLY A 379 -26.98 -16.17 6.82
CA GLY A 379 -25.82 -16.95 6.38
C GLY A 379 -25.80 -17.29 4.88
N LYS A 380 -26.73 -16.82 4.05
CA LYS A 380 -26.83 -17.12 2.60
C LYS A 380 -25.55 -16.79 1.84
N SER A 381 -25.10 -15.53 1.90
CA SER A 381 -23.89 -15.08 1.20
C SER A 381 -22.62 -15.71 1.78
N THR A 382 -22.63 -16.07 3.07
CA THR A 382 -21.54 -16.84 3.69
C THR A 382 -21.45 -18.25 3.09
N LEU A 383 -22.58 -18.94 2.93
CA LEU A 383 -22.63 -20.27 2.30
C LEU A 383 -22.12 -20.22 0.86
N ALA A 384 -22.56 -19.22 0.08
CA ALA A 384 -22.08 -18.97 -1.28
C ALA A 384 -20.56 -18.74 -1.32
N SER A 385 -20.04 -17.91 -0.42
CA SER A 385 -18.60 -17.62 -0.33
C SER A 385 -17.77 -18.86 0.02
N LEU A 386 -18.29 -19.76 0.87
CA LEU A 386 -17.64 -21.04 1.19
C LEU A 386 -17.66 -22.00 0.01
N MET A 387 -18.74 -22.07 -0.76
CA MET A 387 -18.80 -22.85 -2.01
C MET A 387 -17.81 -22.33 -3.05
N MET A 388 -17.54 -21.03 -3.09
CA MET A 388 -16.50 -20.42 -3.93
C MET A 388 -15.07 -20.69 -3.42
N GLY A 389 -14.91 -21.27 -2.22
CA GLY A 389 -13.58 -21.50 -1.62
C GLY A 389 -12.89 -20.19 -1.21
N TYR A 390 -13.62 -19.12 -0.94
CA TYR A 390 -13.02 -17.85 -0.50
C TYR A 390 -12.49 -17.90 0.94
N TYR A 391 -13.03 -18.82 1.74
CA TYR A 391 -12.64 -19.03 3.14
C TYR A 391 -12.35 -20.51 3.39
N PRO A 392 -11.35 -20.82 4.23
CA PRO A 392 -11.12 -22.19 4.65
C PRO A 392 -12.29 -22.70 5.51
N LEU A 393 -12.68 -23.95 5.30
CA LEU A 393 -13.74 -24.57 6.09
C LEU A 393 -13.26 -24.79 7.53
N THR A 394 -14.12 -24.49 8.51
CA THR A 394 -13.81 -24.69 9.94
C THR A 394 -14.19 -26.10 10.38
N HIS A 395 -15.41 -26.52 10.05
CA HIS A 395 -15.94 -27.86 10.33
C HIS A 395 -16.83 -28.31 9.18
N GLY A 396 -16.88 -29.63 8.95
CA GLY A 396 -17.64 -30.20 7.85
C GLY A 396 -16.87 -30.20 6.53
N GLU A 397 -17.54 -30.57 5.46
CA GLU A 397 -16.94 -30.70 4.13
C GLU A 397 -17.86 -30.19 3.03
N ILE A 398 -17.28 -29.61 2.00
CA ILE A 398 -17.95 -29.33 0.72
C ILE A 398 -17.26 -30.16 -0.34
N ARG A 399 -18.04 -30.95 -1.08
CA ARG A 399 -17.57 -31.74 -2.22
C ARG A 399 -18.24 -31.27 -3.49
N ILE A 400 -17.50 -31.29 -4.60
CA ILE A 400 -18.00 -30.99 -5.92
C ILE A 400 -17.64 -32.16 -6.83
N ASP A 401 -18.65 -32.75 -7.45
CA ASP A 401 -18.51 -34.00 -8.21
C ASP A 401 -17.82 -35.10 -7.37
N GLY A 402 -18.17 -35.21 -6.06
CA GLY A 402 -17.60 -36.16 -5.13
C GLY A 402 -16.18 -35.85 -4.63
N ARG A 403 -15.55 -34.77 -5.12
CA ARG A 403 -14.20 -34.35 -4.73
C ARG A 403 -14.24 -33.24 -3.67
N PRO A 404 -13.47 -33.34 -2.60
CA PRO A 404 -13.39 -32.30 -1.59
C PRO A 404 -12.95 -30.96 -2.19
N LEU A 405 -13.60 -29.87 -1.82
CA LEU A 405 -13.25 -28.51 -2.28
C LEU A 405 -11.78 -28.17 -2.02
N ALA A 406 -11.25 -28.58 -0.87
CA ALA A 406 -9.86 -28.34 -0.48
C ALA A 406 -8.83 -29.11 -1.33
N SER A 407 -9.23 -30.16 -2.06
CA SER A 407 -8.34 -30.92 -2.94
C SER A 407 -8.20 -30.30 -4.33
N LEU A 408 -9.14 -29.44 -4.74
CA LEU A 408 -9.18 -28.84 -6.06
C LEU A 408 -8.11 -27.76 -6.23
N SER A 409 -7.47 -27.71 -7.41
CA SER A 409 -6.58 -26.63 -7.77
C SER A 409 -7.37 -25.32 -7.96
N HIS A 410 -6.68 -24.18 -7.82
CA HIS A 410 -7.26 -22.88 -8.11
C HIS A 410 -7.86 -22.83 -9.54
N SER A 411 -7.14 -23.36 -10.51
CA SER A 411 -7.54 -23.40 -11.91
C SER A 411 -8.83 -24.23 -12.11
N ALA A 412 -8.89 -25.46 -11.58
CA ALA A 412 -10.06 -26.33 -11.69
C ALA A 412 -11.29 -25.69 -11.03
N LEU A 413 -11.12 -25.11 -9.83
CA LEU A 413 -12.20 -24.47 -9.10
C LEU A 413 -12.75 -23.24 -9.87
N ARG A 414 -11.89 -22.35 -10.36
CA ARG A 414 -12.33 -21.11 -11.03
C ARG A 414 -12.91 -21.32 -12.42
N ARG A 415 -12.53 -22.38 -13.11
CA ARG A 415 -13.19 -22.78 -14.37
C ARG A 415 -14.55 -23.43 -14.12
N GLY A 416 -14.67 -24.20 -13.03
CA GLY A 416 -15.87 -24.98 -12.77
C GLY A 416 -16.95 -24.27 -11.99
N ILE A 417 -16.59 -23.28 -11.16
CA ILE A 417 -17.54 -22.51 -10.33
C ILE A 417 -17.37 -21.03 -10.58
N ALA A 418 -18.48 -20.36 -10.84
CA ALA A 418 -18.51 -18.90 -10.95
C ALA A 418 -19.57 -18.29 -10.04
N MET A 419 -19.38 -17.02 -9.69
CA MET A 419 -20.33 -16.26 -8.89
C MET A 419 -20.54 -14.88 -9.50
N VAL A 420 -21.81 -14.47 -9.61
CA VAL A 420 -22.21 -13.09 -9.88
C VAL A 420 -22.61 -12.46 -8.54
N GLN A 421 -21.86 -11.43 -8.15
CA GLN A 421 -22.10 -10.72 -6.88
C GLN A 421 -23.25 -9.71 -7.01
N GLN A 422 -23.82 -9.34 -5.86
CA GLN A 422 -24.86 -8.32 -5.75
C GLN A 422 -24.45 -6.98 -6.40
N ASP A 423 -23.25 -6.50 -6.06
CA ASP A 423 -22.67 -5.28 -6.62
C ASP A 423 -21.44 -5.66 -7.48
N PRO A 424 -21.62 -5.92 -8.80
CA PRO A 424 -20.53 -6.37 -9.63
C PRO A 424 -19.53 -5.25 -9.91
N VAL A 425 -18.25 -5.57 -9.73
CA VAL A 425 -17.16 -4.65 -10.04
C VAL A 425 -16.95 -4.56 -11.54
N VAL A 426 -16.96 -3.33 -12.07
CA VAL A 426 -16.58 -3.02 -13.45
C VAL A 426 -15.21 -2.34 -13.42
N LEU A 427 -14.25 -2.88 -14.18
CA LEU A 427 -12.92 -2.33 -14.31
C LEU A 427 -12.95 -1.10 -15.24
N ALA A 428 -12.12 -0.10 -14.95
CA ALA A 428 -11.93 1.07 -15.80
C ALA A 428 -11.13 0.67 -17.06
N ASP A 429 -11.75 -0.12 -17.93
CA ASP A 429 -11.20 -0.69 -19.15
C ASP A 429 -12.32 -0.86 -20.20
N THR A 430 -12.04 -1.41 -21.36
CA THR A 430 -13.01 -1.62 -22.43
C THR A 430 -14.08 -2.68 -22.07
N PHE A 431 -15.20 -2.73 -22.82
CA PHE A 431 -16.15 -3.84 -22.73
C PHE A 431 -15.47 -5.19 -22.94
N TYR A 432 -14.63 -5.27 -24.00
CA TYR A 432 -13.86 -6.47 -24.30
C TYR A 432 -13.03 -6.91 -23.10
N ALA A 433 -12.20 -6.02 -22.55
CA ALA A 433 -11.34 -6.33 -21.42
C ALA A 433 -12.14 -6.72 -20.17
N ASN A 434 -13.31 -6.10 -19.95
CA ASN A 434 -14.20 -6.42 -18.84
C ASN A 434 -14.86 -7.80 -18.99
N VAL A 435 -15.13 -8.28 -20.17
CA VAL A 435 -15.66 -9.64 -20.41
C VAL A 435 -14.53 -10.67 -20.42
N ALA A 436 -13.46 -10.38 -21.15
CA ALA A 436 -12.34 -11.32 -21.33
C ALA A 436 -11.51 -11.50 -20.05
N LEU A 437 -11.30 -10.44 -19.25
CA LEU A 437 -10.48 -10.46 -18.01
C LEU A 437 -9.09 -11.12 -18.20
N GLY A 438 -8.44 -10.82 -19.33
CA GLY A 438 -7.12 -11.36 -19.67
C GLY A 438 -7.10 -12.81 -20.15
N ARG A 439 -8.27 -13.45 -20.33
CA ARG A 439 -8.40 -14.79 -20.95
C ARG A 439 -8.26 -14.65 -22.48
N ASP A 440 -7.77 -15.70 -23.12
CA ASP A 440 -7.67 -15.78 -24.58
C ASP A 440 -9.06 -16.09 -25.21
N ILE A 441 -9.87 -15.04 -25.38
CA ILE A 441 -11.25 -15.10 -25.85
C ILE A 441 -11.38 -14.25 -27.11
N SER A 442 -11.96 -14.81 -28.15
CA SER A 442 -12.18 -14.08 -29.39
C SER A 442 -13.30 -13.03 -29.28
N GLU A 443 -13.24 -11.96 -30.09
CA GLU A 443 -14.31 -10.97 -30.16
C GLU A 443 -15.69 -11.58 -30.44
N ALA A 444 -15.73 -12.62 -31.26
CA ALA A 444 -16.97 -13.34 -31.58
C ALA A 444 -17.61 -13.95 -30.32
N GLN A 445 -16.81 -14.58 -29.46
CA GLN A 445 -17.29 -15.13 -28.18
C GLN A 445 -17.75 -14.03 -27.20
N VAL A 446 -17.07 -12.89 -27.22
CA VAL A 446 -17.50 -11.73 -26.40
C VAL A 446 -18.85 -11.19 -26.88
N TRP A 447 -19.03 -11.06 -28.22
CA TRP A 447 -20.31 -10.65 -28.78
C TRP A 447 -21.42 -11.65 -28.46
N GLU A 448 -21.16 -12.95 -28.61
CA GLU A 448 -22.10 -14.02 -28.25
C GLU A 448 -22.53 -13.94 -26.81
N ALA A 449 -21.59 -13.74 -25.88
CA ALA A 449 -21.87 -13.56 -24.44
C ALA A 449 -22.72 -12.32 -24.19
N LEU A 450 -22.41 -11.18 -24.84
CA LEU A 450 -23.19 -9.94 -24.70
C LEU A 450 -24.59 -10.06 -25.30
N GLU A 451 -24.74 -10.81 -26.40
CA GLU A 451 -26.05 -11.11 -27.01
C GLU A 451 -26.90 -12.03 -26.12
N ALA A 452 -26.27 -13.03 -25.52
CA ALA A 452 -26.94 -13.94 -24.57
C ALA A 452 -27.59 -13.22 -23.40
N VAL A 453 -26.98 -12.13 -22.94
CA VAL A 453 -27.49 -11.28 -21.82
C VAL A 453 -28.19 -10.00 -22.31
N GLN A 454 -28.44 -9.84 -23.61
CA GLN A 454 -29.09 -8.67 -24.22
C GLN A 454 -28.35 -7.33 -24.00
N LEU A 455 -27.04 -7.36 -23.74
CA LEU A 455 -26.22 -6.16 -23.56
C LEU A 455 -25.52 -5.71 -24.86
N ALA A 456 -25.55 -6.53 -25.92
CA ALA A 456 -24.90 -6.25 -27.20
C ALA A 456 -25.42 -4.96 -27.87
N ALA A 457 -26.72 -4.67 -27.76
CA ALA A 457 -27.29 -3.44 -28.31
C ALA A 457 -26.69 -2.18 -27.65
N VAL A 458 -26.48 -2.21 -26.35
CA VAL A 458 -25.85 -1.12 -25.60
C VAL A 458 -24.40 -0.94 -26.06
N ALA A 459 -23.61 -2.01 -26.15
CA ALA A 459 -22.23 -1.94 -26.62
C ALA A 459 -22.13 -1.42 -28.07
N ARG A 460 -23.03 -1.85 -28.98
CA ARG A 460 -23.08 -1.37 -30.38
C ARG A 460 -23.52 0.09 -30.52
N SER A 461 -24.27 0.63 -29.54
CA SER A 461 -24.71 2.03 -29.56
C SER A 461 -23.62 3.01 -29.10
N MET A 462 -22.56 2.52 -28.50
CA MET A 462 -21.41 3.32 -28.07
C MET A 462 -20.40 3.53 -29.21
N SER A 463 -19.62 4.62 -29.15
CA SER A 463 -18.74 5.09 -30.24
C SER A 463 -17.76 4.06 -30.76
N ASP A 464 -17.20 3.24 -29.85
CA ASP A 464 -16.11 2.29 -30.15
C ASP A 464 -16.53 0.82 -29.97
N GLY A 465 -17.85 0.55 -29.80
CA GLY A 465 -18.37 -0.80 -29.64
C GLY A 465 -17.71 -1.54 -28.47
N LEU A 466 -17.10 -2.71 -28.70
CA LEU A 466 -16.40 -3.50 -27.69
C LEU A 466 -15.19 -2.78 -27.07
N TYR A 467 -14.60 -1.82 -27.76
CA TYR A 467 -13.42 -1.08 -27.30
C TYR A 467 -13.76 0.24 -26.60
N THR A 468 -15.06 0.52 -26.40
CA THR A 468 -15.48 1.66 -25.59
C THR A 468 -14.98 1.51 -24.16
N GLN A 469 -14.31 2.55 -23.66
CA GLN A 469 -13.82 2.63 -22.27
C GLN A 469 -14.98 2.77 -21.30
N LEU A 470 -15.07 1.85 -20.36
CA LEU A 470 -15.97 1.94 -19.21
C LEU A 470 -15.26 2.73 -18.11
N GLY A 471 -15.83 3.85 -17.68
CA GLY A 471 -15.21 4.69 -16.65
C GLY A 471 -15.02 3.97 -15.32
N GLU A 472 -14.45 4.68 -14.34
CA GLU A 472 -14.27 4.14 -12.98
C GLU A 472 -15.56 3.52 -12.46
N GLN A 473 -15.48 2.26 -12.01
CA GLN A 473 -16.62 1.46 -11.57
C GLN A 473 -17.77 1.38 -12.60
N GLY A 474 -17.48 1.59 -13.89
CA GLY A 474 -18.49 1.56 -14.94
C GLY A 474 -19.56 2.63 -14.79
N ASN A 475 -19.16 3.88 -14.49
CA ASN A 475 -20.08 5.01 -14.25
C ASN A 475 -20.97 5.37 -15.45
N ASN A 476 -20.62 4.90 -16.64
CA ASN A 476 -21.38 5.02 -17.88
C ASN A 476 -22.39 3.88 -18.12
N LEU A 477 -22.50 2.93 -17.17
CA LEU A 477 -23.47 1.83 -17.21
C LEU A 477 -24.49 1.97 -16.06
N SER A 478 -25.74 1.61 -16.33
CA SER A 478 -26.75 1.47 -15.29
C SER A 478 -26.44 0.27 -14.37
N VAL A 479 -27.01 0.23 -13.18
CA VAL A 479 -26.84 -0.88 -12.22
C VAL A 479 -27.20 -2.23 -12.88
N GLY A 480 -28.31 -2.30 -13.62
CA GLY A 480 -28.71 -3.50 -14.34
C GLY A 480 -27.74 -3.88 -15.45
N GLN A 481 -27.21 -2.90 -16.21
CA GLN A 481 -26.21 -3.17 -17.25
C GLN A 481 -24.90 -3.71 -16.65
N LYS A 482 -24.49 -3.27 -15.46
CA LYS A 482 -23.33 -3.85 -14.76
C LYS A 482 -23.58 -5.31 -14.35
N GLN A 483 -24.80 -5.65 -13.92
CA GLN A 483 -25.15 -7.05 -13.63
C GLN A 483 -25.18 -7.91 -14.90
N LEU A 484 -25.73 -7.41 -16.00
CA LEU A 484 -25.68 -8.10 -17.29
C LEU A 484 -24.24 -8.32 -17.76
N LEU A 485 -23.36 -7.32 -17.59
CA LEU A 485 -21.93 -7.44 -17.89
C LEU A 485 -21.24 -8.51 -17.04
N ALA A 486 -21.56 -8.56 -15.74
CA ALA A 486 -21.03 -9.60 -14.85
C ALA A 486 -21.53 -11.00 -15.25
N LEU A 487 -22.77 -11.11 -15.67
CA LEU A 487 -23.32 -12.37 -16.19
C LEU A 487 -22.64 -12.77 -17.52
N ALA A 488 -22.39 -11.81 -18.43
CA ALA A 488 -21.66 -12.06 -19.67
C ALA A 488 -20.25 -12.62 -19.41
N ARG A 489 -19.53 -12.10 -18.39
CA ARG A 489 -18.20 -12.62 -17.97
C ARG A 489 -18.23 -14.12 -17.65
N VAL A 490 -19.31 -14.56 -17.03
CA VAL A 490 -19.49 -15.96 -16.60
C VAL A 490 -19.89 -16.84 -17.76
N LEU A 491 -20.73 -16.33 -18.66
CA LEU A 491 -21.26 -17.12 -19.77
C LEU A 491 -20.23 -17.51 -20.83
N VAL A 492 -19.14 -16.74 -20.93
CA VAL A 492 -18.05 -17.08 -21.86
C VAL A 492 -17.44 -18.46 -21.59
N ASP A 493 -17.31 -18.87 -20.32
CA ASP A 493 -16.68 -20.13 -19.91
C ASP A 493 -17.68 -21.25 -19.53
N THR A 494 -18.99 -20.97 -19.51
CA THR A 494 -20.04 -21.93 -19.11
C THR A 494 -19.67 -22.82 -17.93
N PRO A 495 -19.63 -22.28 -16.70
CA PRO A 495 -19.21 -23.03 -15.52
C PRO A 495 -20.19 -24.16 -15.20
N GLN A 496 -19.72 -25.23 -14.51
CA GLN A 496 -20.59 -26.33 -14.07
C GLN A 496 -21.51 -25.91 -12.92
N VAL A 497 -21.07 -24.95 -12.08
CA VAL A 497 -21.87 -24.36 -10.99
C VAL A 497 -21.85 -22.85 -11.09
N LEU A 498 -23.03 -22.23 -11.13
CA LEU A 498 -23.21 -20.79 -11.10
C LEU A 498 -23.93 -20.38 -9.83
N ILE A 499 -23.31 -19.48 -9.07
CA ILE A 499 -23.89 -18.88 -7.88
C ILE A 499 -24.28 -17.44 -8.23
N LEU A 500 -25.53 -17.07 -7.92
CA LEU A 500 -26.02 -15.71 -8.09
C LEU A 500 -26.42 -15.12 -6.75
N ASP A 501 -25.79 -14.01 -6.39
CA ASP A 501 -26.25 -13.20 -5.27
C ASP A 501 -27.14 -12.08 -5.83
N GLU A 502 -28.45 -12.32 -5.79
CA GLU A 502 -29.46 -11.48 -6.45
C GLU A 502 -29.78 -10.24 -5.62
N ALA A 503 -29.44 -9.05 -6.11
CA ALA A 503 -29.97 -7.79 -5.64
C ALA A 503 -30.60 -7.01 -6.79
N THR A 504 -31.81 -7.39 -7.13
CA THR A 504 -32.58 -6.74 -8.21
C THR A 504 -33.42 -5.56 -7.72
N ALA A 505 -33.25 -5.08 -6.49
CA ALA A 505 -34.10 -4.07 -5.85
C ALA A 505 -34.17 -2.72 -6.60
N ASN A 506 -33.19 -2.39 -7.47
CA ASN A 506 -33.11 -1.12 -8.19
C ASN A 506 -32.93 -1.30 -9.71
N ILE A 507 -33.44 -2.39 -10.29
CA ILE A 507 -33.32 -2.68 -11.71
C ILE A 507 -34.66 -2.47 -12.40
N ASP A 508 -34.63 -1.88 -13.59
CA ASP A 508 -35.79 -1.73 -14.46
C ASP A 508 -36.34 -3.09 -14.96
N SER A 509 -37.63 -3.15 -15.24
CA SER A 509 -38.31 -4.39 -15.63
C SER A 509 -37.77 -5.01 -16.91
N GLY A 510 -37.23 -4.21 -17.86
CA GLY A 510 -36.64 -4.71 -19.09
C GLY A 510 -35.32 -5.46 -18.83
N THR A 511 -34.44 -4.90 -18.01
CA THR A 511 -33.20 -5.54 -17.60
C THR A 511 -33.45 -6.80 -16.76
N GLU A 512 -34.46 -6.79 -15.89
CA GLU A 512 -34.87 -7.98 -15.14
C GLU A 512 -35.29 -9.12 -16.05
N GLN A 513 -36.13 -8.82 -17.06
CA GLN A 513 -36.53 -9.82 -18.03
C GLN A 513 -35.35 -10.40 -18.83
N ALA A 514 -34.36 -9.55 -19.17
CA ALA A 514 -33.14 -9.98 -19.84
C ALA A 514 -32.32 -10.95 -18.95
N ILE A 515 -32.18 -10.66 -17.67
CA ILE A 515 -31.52 -11.55 -16.70
C ILE A 515 -32.23 -12.89 -16.61
N GLN A 516 -33.57 -12.91 -16.47
CA GLN A 516 -34.36 -14.15 -16.39
C GLN A 516 -34.22 -15.00 -17.65
N GLN A 517 -34.26 -14.39 -18.84
CA GLN A 517 -34.06 -15.11 -20.08
C GLN A 517 -32.65 -15.71 -20.21
N ALA A 518 -31.62 -14.97 -19.81
CA ALA A 518 -30.26 -15.47 -19.76
C ALA A 518 -30.12 -16.66 -18.79
N LEU A 519 -30.71 -16.57 -17.60
CA LEU A 519 -30.71 -17.65 -16.61
C LEU A 519 -31.43 -18.90 -17.09
N THR A 520 -32.53 -18.78 -17.81
CA THR A 520 -33.26 -19.91 -18.40
C THR A 520 -32.39 -20.71 -19.38
N LYS A 521 -31.54 -20.04 -20.17
CA LYS A 521 -30.58 -20.70 -21.07
C LYS A 521 -29.46 -21.41 -20.29
N VAL A 522 -28.88 -20.74 -19.27
CA VAL A 522 -27.79 -21.27 -18.46
C VAL A 522 -28.19 -22.50 -17.69
N ARG A 523 -29.43 -22.53 -17.12
CA ARG A 523 -29.98 -23.63 -16.34
C ARG A 523 -29.96 -24.98 -17.08
N GLN A 524 -29.98 -24.99 -18.39
CA GLN A 524 -29.97 -26.24 -19.18
C GLN A 524 -28.66 -27.04 -19.02
N HIS A 525 -27.56 -26.37 -18.71
CA HIS A 525 -26.21 -26.96 -18.73
C HIS A 525 -25.45 -26.79 -17.42
N THR A 526 -25.92 -25.92 -16.50
CA THR A 526 -25.21 -25.50 -15.29
C THR A 526 -26.09 -25.70 -14.05
N THR A 527 -25.49 -26.16 -12.96
CA THR A 527 -26.14 -26.18 -11.63
C THR A 527 -26.23 -24.74 -11.12
N LEU A 528 -27.45 -24.31 -10.79
CA LEU A 528 -27.74 -22.92 -10.43
C LEU A 528 -28.07 -22.81 -8.94
N VAL A 529 -27.34 -21.98 -8.24
CA VAL A 529 -27.60 -21.63 -6.83
C VAL A 529 -27.88 -20.13 -6.73
N VAL A 530 -29.09 -19.75 -6.36
CA VAL A 530 -29.51 -18.34 -6.30
C VAL A 530 -29.82 -17.93 -4.88
N ILE A 531 -29.19 -16.86 -4.41
CA ILE A 531 -29.60 -16.15 -3.18
C ILE A 531 -30.77 -15.25 -3.58
N ALA A 532 -31.98 -15.76 -3.39
CA ALA A 532 -33.17 -15.12 -3.93
C ALA A 532 -33.77 -14.11 -2.95
N HIS A 533 -34.08 -12.94 -3.50
CA HIS A 533 -34.79 -11.87 -2.82
C HIS A 533 -36.17 -11.53 -3.48
N ARG A 534 -36.48 -12.16 -4.63
CA ARG A 534 -37.75 -11.97 -5.35
C ARG A 534 -38.56 -13.25 -5.44
N LEU A 535 -39.90 -13.10 -5.36
CA LEU A 535 -40.80 -14.24 -5.45
C LEU A 535 -40.75 -14.96 -6.78
N SER A 536 -40.64 -14.22 -7.89
CA SER A 536 -40.53 -14.79 -9.25
C SER A 536 -39.40 -15.82 -9.39
N THR A 537 -38.23 -15.49 -8.84
CA THR A 537 -37.06 -16.36 -8.89
C THR A 537 -37.20 -17.58 -7.95
N ILE A 538 -37.82 -17.39 -6.78
CA ILE A 538 -37.99 -18.46 -5.78
C ILE A 538 -38.95 -19.54 -6.26
N VAL A 539 -40.03 -19.15 -6.93
CA VAL A 539 -41.10 -20.05 -7.37
C VAL A 539 -40.61 -21.07 -8.41
N GLU A 540 -39.64 -20.68 -9.25
CA GLU A 540 -39.09 -21.51 -10.32
C GLU A 540 -38.03 -22.51 -9.86
N ALA A 541 -37.59 -22.46 -8.58
CA ALA A 541 -36.54 -23.31 -8.06
C ALA A 541 -37.02 -24.77 -7.88
N ASP A 542 -36.16 -25.73 -8.27
CA ASP A 542 -36.41 -27.16 -8.06
C ASP A 542 -36.36 -27.50 -6.56
N THR A 543 -35.51 -26.81 -5.81
CA THR A 543 -35.40 -26.93 -4.36
C THR A 543 -35.18 -25.55 -3.73
N ILE A 544 -35.91 -25.28 -2.67
CA ILE A 544 -35.75 -24.06 -1.85
C ILE A 544 -35.16 -24.48 -0.51
N LEU A 545 -34.06 -23.84 -0.10
CA LEU A 545 -33.47 -24.00 1.22
C LEU A 545 -33.70 -22.72 2.04
N VAL A 546 -34.42 -22.85 3.15
CA VAL A 546 -34.69 -21.72 4.06
C VAL A 546 -33.65 -21.70 5.17
N LEU A 547 -32.85 -20.64 5.19
CA LEU A 547 -31.85 -20.40 6.20
C LEU A 547 -32.37 -19.44 7.28
N HIS A 548 -32.20 -19.82 8.55
CA HIS A 548 -32.52 -18.97 9.69
C HIS A 548 -31.46 -19.06 10.76
N ARG A 549 -30.85 -17.94 11.12
CA ARG A 549 -29.78 -17.85 12.13
C ARG A 549 -28.66 -18.88 11.93
N GLY A 550 -28.25 -19.07 10.69
CA GLY A 550 -27.16 -20.00 10.33
C GLY A 550 -27.56 -21.47 10.20
N GLN A 551 -28.82 -21.83 10.35
CA GLN A 551 -29.32 -23.21 10.24
C GLN A 551 -30.25 -23.37 9.03
N ALA A 552 -30.22 -24.55 8.40
CA ALA A 552 -31.19 -24.96 7.40
C ALA A 552 -32.45 -25.45 8.10
N VAL A 553 -33.52 -24.62 8.11
CA VAL A 553 -34.74 -24.92 8.87
C VAL A 553 -35.84 -25.58 8.05
N GLU A 554 -35.88 -25.32 6.75
CA GLU A 554 -36.85 -25.91 5.83
C GLU A 554 -36.21 -26.19 4.48
N ARG A 555 -36.60 -27.29 3.83
CA ARG A 555 -36.16 -27.68 2.50
C ARG A 555 -37.32 -28.33 1.74
N GLY A 556 -37.54 -27.95 0.50
CA GLY A 556 -38.58 -28.54 -0.36
C GLY A 556 -38.84 -27.73 -1.61
N THR A 557 -39.83 -28.14 -2.40
CA THR A 557 -40.33 -27.32 -3.51
C THR A 557 -41.22 -26.20 -3.01
N HIS A 558 -41.47 -25.20 -3.86
CA HIS A 558 -42.39 -24.10 -3.55
C HIS A 558 -43.76 -24.58 -3.00
N GLN A 559 -44.39 -25.56 -3.67
CA GLN A 559 -45.68 -26.09 -3.28
C GLN A 559 -45.62 -26.82 -1.93
N GLN A 560 -44.57 -27.62 -1.68
CA GLN A 560 -44.40 -28.34 -0.42
C GLN A 560 -44.26 -27.36 0.78
N LEU A 561 -43.44 -26.33 0.60
CA LEU A 561 -43.18 -25.35 1.64
C LEU A 561 -44.38 -24.43 1.91
N LEU A 562 -45.17 -24.11 0.90
CA LEU A 562 -46.42 -23.39 1.09
C LEU A 562 -47.43 -24.24 1.87
N ALA A 563 -47.57 -25.52 1.54
CA ALA A 563 -48.47 -26.45 2.23
C ALA A 563 -48.08 -26.66 3.71
N ALA A 564 -46.75 -26.66 4.00
CA ALA A 564 -46.25 -26.79 5.37
C ALA A 564 -46.54 -25.57 6.26
N LYS A 565 -46.90 -24.40 5.69
CA LYS A 565 -47.21 -23.15 6.41
C LYS A 565 -46.13 -22.74 7.42
N GLY A 566 -44.88 -23.03 7.12
CA GLY A 566 -43.73 -22.74 7.96
C GLY A 566 -43.18 -21.30 7.76
N ARG A 567 -41.91 -21.14 7.99
CA ARG A 567 -41.21 -19.84 7.82
C ARG A 567 -41.20 -19.36 6.38
N TYR A 568 -41.04 -20.29 5.41
CA TYR A 568 -41.13 -19.97 3.99
C TYR A 568 -42.46 -19.32 3.64
N TRP A 569 -43.57 -19.90 4.11
CA TRP A 569 -44.90 -19.36 3.88
C TRP A 569 -45.05 -17.95 4.47
N GLN A 570 -44.56 -17.71 5.70
CA GLN A 570 -44.59 -16.37 6.32
C GLN A 570 -43.82 -15.34 5.50
N MET A 571 -42.59 -15.69 5.02
CA MET A 571 -41.80 -14.81 4.18
C MET A 571 -42.46 -14.54 2.83
N TYR A 572 -43.04 -15.55 2.21
CA TYR A 572 -43.78 -15.45 0.95
C TYR A 572 -44.96 -14.49 1.07
N GLN A 573 -45.77 -14.62 2.12
CA GLN A 573 -46.92 -13.72 2.38
C GLN A 573 -46.48 -12.25 2.60
N LEU A 574 -45.42 -12.04 3.33
CA LEU A 574 -44.86 -10.69 3.54
C LEU A 574 -44.39 -10.03 2.24
N GLN A 575 -43.75 -10.81 1.36
CA GLN A 575 -43.30 -10.29 0.06
C GLN A 575 -44.48 -10.01 -0.88
N LEU A 576 -45.47 -10.89 -0.95
CA LEU A 576 -46.71 -10.66 -1.72
C LEU A 576 -47.39 -9.38 -1.29
N ALA A 577 -47.61 -9.20 -0.01
CA ALA A 577 -48.24 -7.97 0.51
C ALA A 577 -47.39 -6.71 0.19
N GLY A 578 -46.06 -6.83 0.19
CA GLY A 578 -45.17 -5.74 -0.21
C GLY A 578 -45.25 -5.41 -1.72
N GLU A 579 -45.34 -6.41 -2.59
CA GLU A 579 -45.48 -6.23 -4.03
C GLU A 579 -46.86 -5.63 -4.40
N GLU A 580 -47.95 -6.08 -3.75
CA GLU A 580 -49.31 -5.52 -3.93
C GLU A 580 -49.37 -4.04 -3.51
N LEU A 581 -48.75 -3.67 -2.36
CA LEU A 581 -48.68 -2.28 -1.91
C LEU A 581 -47.85 -1.42 -2.87
N ALA A 582 -46.74 -1.96 -3.40
CA ALA A 582 -45.90 -1.25 -4.37
C ALA A 582 -46.60 -1.08 -5.73
N ALA A 583 -47.40 -2.03 -6.15
CA ALA A 583 -48.23 -1.94 -7.35
C ALA A 583 -49.32 -0.89 -7.24
N SER A 584 -50.05 -0.87 -6.13
CA SER A 584 -51.10 0.12 -5.87
C SER A 584 -50.56 1.56 -5.78
N ALA A 585 -49.40 1.74 -5.14
CA ALA A 585 -48.72 3.05 -5.07
C ALA A 585 -48.24 3.55 -6.45
N ARG A 586 -47.86 2.65 -7.36
CA ARG A 586 -47.50 3.02 -8.75
C ARG A 586 -48.72 3.40 -9.57
N GLU A 587 -49.84 2.72 -9.41
CA GLU A 587 -51.10 3.07 -10.08
C GLU A 587 -51.62 4.44 -9.62
N GLU A 588 -51.57 4.75 -8.32
CA GLU A 588 -51.90 6.07 -7.79
C GLU A 588 -50.98 7.17 -8.33
N SER A 589 -49.69 6.91 -8.47
CA SER A 589 -48.72 7.89 -9.02
C SER A 589 -48.84 8.12 -10.54
N LEU A 590 -49.42 7.18 -11.28
CA LEU A 590 -49.69 7.31 -12.71
C LEU A 590 -51.08 7.97 -12.98
N SER A 591 -51.97 8.00 -11.98
CA SER A 591 -53.27 8.61 -12.08
C SER A 591 -53.33 10.07 -11.55
N ALA A 592 -52.28 10.53 -10.88
CA ALA A 592 -52.08 11.90 -10.43
C ALA A 592 -51.19 12.70 -11.39
#